data_23ca6db48fe1158d337ca456213967df
#
_entry.id   23ca6db48fe1158d337ca456213967df
#
_cell.length_a   1.000
_cell.length_b   1.000
_cell.length_c   1.000
_cell.angle_alpha   90.00
_cell.angle_beta   90.00
_cell.angle_gamma   90.00
#
_symmetry.space_group_name_H-M   'P 1'
#
loop_
_entity.id
_entity.type
_entity.pdbx_description
1 polymer ?
#
loop_
_entity_poly.entity_id
_entity_poly.type
_entity_poly.pdbx_seq_one_letter_code
_entity_poly.pdbx_strand_id
1 'polypeptide(L)'
;KKESLYFASKKKDVSWLQKEFEARKKAGFKVKWLEPEQISKKFGLQKTFGGTISEQDVSVDALKFAHELLDFDAKKGLKIFDKTEMKSVKCHKTFNEVLTTENHRIKAKKIIYCIGYESKSLIKEDFVQLKSTFAVVSEIDEKKVEKFGNTLFWNTDDPYIYMRTTDDGRLLIGGGDEDFRD
;
A
#
# COMPACT_ATOMS: atom_id res chain seq x y z
N LYS A 1 -12.89 -5.40 8.05
CA LYS A 1 -12.13 -6.62 8.30
C LYS A 1 -12.13 -7.47 7.05
N LYS A 2 -10.95 -7.93 6.62
CA LYS A 2 -10.75 -8.75 5.43
C LYS A 2 -9.97 -10.01 5.76
N GLU A 3 -10.07 -11.01 4.90
CA GLU A 3 -9.09 -12.09 4.84
C GLU A 3 -7.92 -11.68 3.95
N SER A 4 -6.78 -12.33 4.09
CA SER A 4 -5.69 -12.22 3.14
C SER A 4 -5.10 -13.59 2.84
N LEU A 5 -4.79 -13.84 1.59
CA LEU A 5 -4.10 -15.02 1.12
C LEU A 5 -2.72 -14.65 0.56
N TYR A 6 -1.67 -15.14 1.21
CA TYR A 6 -0.31 -15.08 0.70
C TYR A 6 0.08 -16.47 0.20
N PHE A 7 0.31 -16.62 -1.10
CA PHE A 7 0.50 -17.93 -1.70
C PHE A 7 1.82 -18.08 -2.48
N ALA A 8 2.34 -19.28 -2.50
CA ALA A 8 3.54 -19.62 -3.24
C ALA A 8 3.23 -19.77 -4.74
N SER A 9 3.90 -18.99 -5.57
CA SER A 9 3.85 -19.05 -7.05
C SER A 9 4.77 -20.13 -7.61
N LYS A 10 5.78 -20.53 -6.85
CA LYS A 10 6.76 -21.53 -7.24
C LYS A 10 6.96 -22.56 -6.13
N LYS A 11 7.20 -23.80 -6.50
CA LYS A 11 7.42 -24.90 -5.54
C LYS A 11 8.58 -24.61 -4.59
N LYS A 12 9.63 -23.94 -5.04
CA LYS A 12 10.79 -23.57 -4.22
C LYS A 12 10.46 -22.61 -3.07
N ASP A 13 9.37 -21.84 -3.18
CA ASP A 13 9.01 -20.82 -2.21
C ASP A 13 8.21 -21.41 -1.02
N VAL A 14 7.69 -22.64 -1.15
CA VAL A 14 6.82 -23.27 -0.16
C VAL A 14 7.50 -23.38 1.21
N SER A 15 8.74 -23.84 1.25
CA SER A 15 9.47 -24.02 2.51
C SER A 15 9.68 -22.71 3.25
N TRP A 16 9.96 -21.63 2.53
CA TRP A 16 10.08 -20.29 3.11
C TRP A 16 8.74 -19.77 3.62
N LEU A 17 7.69 -19.92 2.82
CA LEU A 17 6.35 -19.45 3.19
C LEU A 17 5.76 -20.24 4.38
N GLN A 18 6.09 -21.52 4.51
CA GLN A 18 5.72 -22.32 5.68
C GLN A 18 6.42 -21.84 6.96
N LYS A 19 7.67 -21.41 6.87
CA LYS A 19 8.36 -20.79 8.03
C LYS A 19 7.70 -19.48 8.45
N GLU A 20 7.29 -18.66 7.47
CA GLU A 20 6.53 -17.45 7.73
C GLU A 20 5.17 -17.75 8.38
N PHE A 21 4.45 -18.75 7.88
CA PHE A 21 3.21 -19.23 8.49
C PHE A 21 3.39 -19.62 9.96
N GLU A 22 4.41 -20.44 10.28
CA GLU A 22 4.68 -20.86 11.65
C GLU A 22 5.09 -19.69 12.55
N ALA A 23 5.86 -18.71 12.02
CA ALA A 23 6.22 -17.50 12.74
C ALA A 23 4.98 -16.66 13.10
N ARG A 24 4.08 -16.44 12.16
CA ARG A 24 2.81 -15.74 12.40
C ARG A 24 1.92 -16.47 13.41
N LYS A 25 1.81 -17.79 13.28
CA LYS A 25 1.05 -18.62 14.21
C LYS A 25 1.61 -18.53 15.64
N LYS A 26 2.94 -18.62 15.78
CA LYS A 26 3.63 -18.46 17.06
C LYS A 26 3.44 -17.07 17.67
N ALA A 27 3.36 -16.03 16.85
CA ALA A 27 3.07 -14.65 17.27
C ALA A 27 1.58 -14.42 17.63
N GLY A 28 0.73 -15.44 17.54
CA GLY A 28 -0.69 -15.34 17.92
C GLY A 28 -1.63 -14.84 16.83
N PHE A 29 -1.17 -14.72 15.58
CA PHE A 29 -2.04 -14.40 14.47
C PHE A 29 -2.98 -15.56 14.12
N LYS A 30 -4.21 -15.23 13.72
CA LYS A 30 -5.19 -16.21 13.23
C LYS A 30 -4.91 -16.56 11.79
N VAL A 31 -4.02 -17.49 11.58
CA VAL A 31 -3.59 -17.96 10.27
C VAL A 31 -3.87 -19.44 10.10
N LYS A 32 -4.13 -19.87 8.86
CA LYS A 32 -4.28 -21.26 8.44
C LYS A 32 -3.44 -21.49 7.18
N TRP A 33 -2.84 -22.65 7.06
CA TRP A 33 -2.24 -23.10 5.82
C TRP A 33 -3.31 -23.68 4.91
N LEU A 34 -3.27 -23.34 3.64
CA LEU A 34 -4.13 -23.91 2.59
C LEU A 34 -3.25 -24.63 1.57
N GLU A 35 -3.63 -25.87 1.28
CA GLU A 35 -3.02 -26.63 0.19
C GLU A 35 -3.51 -26.13 -1.19
N PRO A 36 -2.77 -26.39 -2.28
CA PRO A 36 -3.13 -25.91 -3.63
C PRO A 36 -4.57 -26.21 -4.03
N GLU A 37 -5.05 -27.41 -3.72
CA GLU A 37 -6.42 -27.86 -4.03
C GLU A 37 -7.47 -27.04 -3.26
N GLN A 38 -7.17 -26.67 -2.02
CA GLN A 38 -8.06 -25.83 -1.20
C GLN A 38 -8.12 -24.39 -1.74
N ILE A 39 -6.98 -23.86 -2.17
CA ILE A 39 -6.90 -22.54 -2.80
C ILE A 39 -7.71 -22.54 -4.12
N SER A 40 -7.50 -23.56 -4.95
CA SER A 40 -8.23 -23.72 -6.21
C SER A 40 -9.74 -23.84 -5.99
N LYS A 41 -10.17 -24.64 -5.02
CA LYS A 41 -11.59 -24.84 -4.70
C LYS A 41 -12.24 -23.57 -4.16
N LYS A 42 -11.54 -22.85 -3.26
CA LYS A 42 -12.12 -21.65 -2.60
C LYS A 42 -12.13 -20.43 -3.53
N PHE A 43 -11.08 -20.22 -4.31
CA PHE A 43 -10.86 -18.98 -5.05
C PHE A 43 -10.76 -19.14 -6.57
N GLY A 44 -10.67 -20.38 -7.07
CA GLY A 44 -10.46 -20.65 -8.50
C GLY A 44 -9.05 -20.34 -8.99
N LEU A 45 -8.11 -20.06 -8.09
CA LEU A 45 -6.72 -19.81 -8.46
C LEU A 45 -6.02 -21.13 -8.81
N GLN A 46 -5.37 -21.13 -9.98
CA GLN A 46 -4.63 -22.26 -10.51
C GLN A 46 -3.13 -22.04 -10.37
N LYS A 47 -2.36 -23.14 -10.45
CA LYS A 47 -0.89 -23.11 -10.42
C LYS A 47 -0.30 -22.45 -9.16
N THR A 48 -0.97 -22.63 -8.01
CA THR A 48 -0.43 -22.28 -6.70
C THR A 48 0.22 -23.49 -6.04
N PHE A 49 1.14 -23.27 -5.09
CA PHE A 49 1.85 -24.33 -4.40
C PHE A 49 1.59 -24.33 -2.88
N GLY A 50 0.43 -23.81 -2.48
CA GLY A 50 0.03 -23.62 -1.09
C GLY A 50 0.15 -22.17 -0.65
N GLY A 51 -0.41 -21.85 0.51
CA GLY A 51 -0.42 -20.48 1.00
C GLY A 51 -0.95 -20.35 2.43
N THR A 52 -0.71 -19.21 3.02
CA THR A 52 -1.26 -18.87 4.33
C THR A 52 -2.42 -17.90 4.18
N ILE A 53 -3.56 -18.22 4.79
CA ILE A 53 -4.71 -17.32 4.89
C ILE A 53 -4.76 -16.72 6.31
N SER A 54 -4.93 -15.39 6.40
CA SER A 54 -5.12 -14.62 7.63
C SER A 54 -6.54 -14.08 7.70
N GLU A 55 -7.11 -14.03 8.91
CA GLU A 55 -8.47 -13.50 9.17
C GLU A 55 -8.47 -12.09 9.80
N GLN A 56 -7.30 -11.45 9.92
CA GLN A 56 -7.11 -10.23 10.71
C GLN A 56 -6.69 -9.02 9.87
N ASP A 57 -6.84 -9.10 8.56
CA ASP A 57 -6.43 -8.06 7.65
C ASP A 57 -7.51 -6.99 7.45
N VAL A 58 -7.08 -5.85 6.92
CA VAL A 58 -7.94 -4.71 6.61
C VAL A 58 -7.54 -4.09 5.27
N SER A 59 -8.49 -3.46 4.62
CA SER A 59 -8.20 -2.52 3.54
C SER A 59 -8.81 -1.17 3.85
N VAL A 60 -8.20 -0.13 3.36
CA VAL A 60 -8.66 1.25 3.52
C VAL A 60 -8.68 1.93 2.16
N ASP A 61 -9.67 2.77 1.93
CA ASP A 61 -9.63 3.76 0.89
C ASP A 61 -8.70 4.88 1.37
N ALA A 62 -7.47 4.90 0.85
CA ALA A 62 -6.44 5.81 1.30
C ALA A 62 -6.79 7.28 1.03
N LEU A 63 -7.46 7.57 -0.10
CA LEU A 63 -7.87 8.93 -0.45
C LEU A 63 -8.95 9.43 0.52
N LYS A 64 -10.01 8.64 0.71
CA LYS A 64 -11.08 8.97 1.64
C LYS A 64 -10.56 9.13 3.05
N PHE A 65 -9.71 8.20 3.50
CA PHE A 65 -9.09 8.27 4.83
C PHE A 65 -8.28 9.56 5.03
N ALA A 66 -7.45 9.93 4.04
CA ALA A 66 -6.67 11.17 4.09
C ALA A 66 -7.57 12.41 4.18
N HIS A 67 -8.63 12.48 3.36
CA HIS A 67 -9.59 13.60 3.41
C HIS A 67 -10.31 13.67 4.75
N GLU A 68 -10.82 12.55 5.27
CA GLU A 68 -11.51 12.52 6.56
C GLU A 68 -10.57 12.93 7.73
N LEU A 69 -9.30 12.53 7.67
CA LEU A 69 -8.30 12.93 8.66
C LEU A 69 -7.99 14.43 8.59
N LEU A 70 -7.81 14.98 7.40
CA LEU A 70 -7.61 16.42 7.20
C LEU A 70 -8.81 17.23 7.69
N ASP A 71 -10.03 16.80 7.38
CA ASP A 71 -11.25 17.46 7.85
C ASP A 71 -11.38 17.42 9.39
N PHE A 72 -11.01 16.29 9.99
CA PHE A 72 -11.00 16.14 11.45
C PHE A 72 -10.00 17.11 12.09
N ASP A 73 -8.81 17.23 11.57
CA ASP A 73 -7.78 18.11 12.10
C ASP A 73 -8.07 19.58 11.80
N ALA A 74 -8.70 19.90 10.67
CA ALA A 74 -9.15 21.26 10.35
C ALA A 74 -10.16 21.78 11.39
N LYS A 75 -11.09 20.92 11.85
CA LYS A 75 -12.04 21.25 12.93
C LYS A 75 -11.33 21.51 14.27
N LYS A 76 -10.08 21.05 14.42
CA LYS A 76 -9.24 21.31 15.60
C LYS A 76 -8.26 22.46 15.41
N GLY A 77 -8.35 23.18 14.31
CA GLY A 77 -7.57 24.40 14.05
C GLY A 77 -6.39 24.21 13.09
N LEU A 78 -6.22 23.03 12.49
CA LEU A 78 -5.28 22.86 11.38
C LEU A 78 -5.71 23.78 10.21
N LYS A 79 -4.76 24.54 9.69
CA LYS A 79 -4.97 25.33 8.47
C LYS A 79 -4.39 24.57 7.29
N ILE A 80 -5.22 24.30 6.29
CA ILE A 80 -4.86 23.56 5.07
C ILE A 80 -4.92 24.55 3.91
N PHE A 81 -3.87 24.58 3.11
CA PHE A 81 -3.77 25.41 1.92
C PHE A 81 -3.45 24.49 0.74
N ASP A 82 -4.34 24.39 -0.21
CA ASP A 82 -4.10 23.78 -1.51
C ASP A 82 -3.42 24.77 -2.46
N LYS A 83 -2.93 24.30 -3.60
CA LYS A 83 -2.31 25.14 -4.65
C LYS A 83 -1.26 26.12 -4.11
N THR A 84 -0.62 25.76 -2.99
CA THR A 84 0.34 26.62 -2.29
C THR A 84 1.69 25.90 -2.27
N GLU A 85 2.46 26.11 -3.31
CA GLU A 85 3.76 25.47 -3.49
C GLU A 85 4.86 26.20 -2.73
N MET A 86 5.71 25.44 -2.04
CA MET A 86 6.88 25.95 -1.36
C MET A 86 8.03 26.19 -2.36
N LYS A 87 8.45 27.45 -2.52
CA LYS A 87 9.57 27.85 -3.37
C LYS A 87 10.92 27.67 -2.69
N SER A 88 11.04 28.09 -1.43
CA SER A 88 12.29 28.02 -0.68
C SER A 88 12.06 28.09 0.83
N VAL A 89 13.05 27.59 1.57
CA VAL A 89 13.10 27.67 3.04
C VAL A 89 14.37 28.39 3.47
N LYS A 90 14.25 29.32 4.40
CA LYS A 90 15.37 29.95 5.09
C LYS A 90 15.30 29.63 6.57
N CYS A 91 16.32 28.92 7.07
CA CYS A 91 16.43 28.57 8.49
C CYS A 91 17.06 29.72 9.28
N HIS A 92 16.42 30.10 10.37
CA HIS A 92 16.93 31.05 11.37
C HIS A 92 17.14 30.34 12.69
N LYS A 93 17.80 30.96 13.67
CA LYS A 93 18.09 30.35 14.97
C LYS A 93 16.85 29.91 15.75
N THR A 94 15.73 30.64 15.62
CA THR A 94 14.52 30.44 16.43
C THR A 94 13.28 30.06 15.62
N PHE A 95 13.32 30.20 14.31
CA PHE A 95 12.21 29.89 13.40
C PHE A 95 12.72 29.58 12.00
N ASN A 96 11.84 29.08 11.17
CA ASN A 96 12.06 28.90 9.74
C ASN A 96 11.10 29.81 8.96
N GLU A 97 11.58 30.38 7.87
CA GLU A 97 10.76 31.16 6.94
C GLU A 97 10.60 30.36 5.64
N VAL A 98 9.36 30.06 5.29
CA VAL A 98 8.98 29.44 4.03
C VAL A 98 8.49 30.52 3.09
N LEU A 99 9.03 30.56 1.87
CA LEU A 99 8.54 31.40 0.78
C LEU A 99 7.76 30.52 -0.21
N THR A 100 6.55 30.91 -0.56
CA THR A 100 5.76 30.24 -1.60
C THR A 100 6.07 30.79 -3.00
N THR A 101 5.65 30.06 -4.04
CA THR A 101 5.76 30.51 -5.44
C THR A 101 4.99 31.83 -5.69
N GLU A 102 3.93 32.08 -4.95
CA GLU A 102 3.15 33.33 -4.99
C GLU A 102 3.72 34.45 -4.10
N ASN A 103 4.96 34.27 -3.58
CA ASN A 103 5.65 35.22 -2.72
C ASN A 103 5.03 35.43 -1.32
N HIS A 104 4.18 34.54 -0.85
CA HIS A 104 3.74 34.56 0.53
C HIS A 104 4.86 34.03 1.47
N ARG A 105 4.94 34.62 2.66
CA ARG A 105 5.94 34.24 3.67
C ARG A 105 5.25 33.62 4.88
N ILE A 106 5.66 32.40 5.22
CA ILE A 106 5.15 31.65 6.38
C ILE A 106 6.29 31.48 7.38
N LYS A 107 6.07 31.85 8.63
CA LYS A 107 7.03 31.62 9.72
C LYS A 107 6.58 30.46 10.57
N ALA A 108 7.46 29.48 10.76
CA ALA A 108 7.19 28.27 11.54
C ALA A 108 8.38 27.92 12.45
N LYS A 109 8.11 27.40 13.64
CA LYS A 109 9.16 26.90 14.53
C LYS A 109 9.79 25.62 13.99
N LYS A 110 8.99 24.77 13.36
CA LYS A 110 9.41 23.49 12.76
C LYS A 110 8.75 23.32 11.40
N ILE A 111 9.43 22.65 10.49
CA ILE A 111 8.91 22.21 9.20
C ILE A 111 9.03 20.70 9.15
N ILE A 112 7.97 20.03 8.72
CA ILE A 112 7.93 18.59 8.48
C ILE A 112 7.63 18.39 7.00
N TYR A 113 8.54 17.72 6.30
CA TYR A 113 8.39 17.41 4.89
C TYR A 113 7.68 16.05 4.73
N CYS A 114 6.44 16.07 4.24
CA CYS A 114 5.64 14.88 3.92
C CYS A 114 5.40 14.80 2.41
N ILE A 115 6.48 14.87 1.63
CA ILE A 115 6.47 15.03 0.17
C ILE A 115 6.77 13.73 -0.60
N GLY A 116 6.66 12.58 0.09
CA GLY A 116 6.88 11.29 -0.56
C GLY A 116 8.29 11.11 -1.08
N TYR A 117 8.43 10.58 -2.26
CA TYR A 117 9.73 10.27 -2.88
C TYR A 117 10.52 11.50 -3.33
N GLU A 118 9.89 12.66 -3.49
CA GLU A 118 10.54 13.95 -3.75
C GLU A 118 11.49 14.34 -2.62
N SER A 119 11.33 13.75 -1.42
CA SER A 119 12.26 13.92 -0.30
C SER A 119 13.69 13.50 -0.64
N LYS A 120 13.89 12.65 -1.67
CA LYS A 120 15.22 12.29 -2.19
C LYS A 120 16.04 13.52 -2.60
N SER A 121 15.39 14.59 -3.06
CA SER A 121 16.06 15.85 -3.41
C SER A 121 16.59 16.63 -2.20
N LEU A 122 16.08 16.36 -1.00
CA LEU A 122 16.43 17.04 0.25
C LEU A 122 17.43 16.25 1.10
N ILE A 123 17.52 14.94 0.87
CA ILE A 123 18.37 14.01 1.63
C ILE A 123 19.55 13.61 0.74
N LYS A 124 20.77 13.74 1.27
CA LYS A 124 22.00 13.47 0.50
C LYS A 124 22.31 11.98 0.36
N GLU A 125 21.84 11.18 1.31
CA GLU A 125 22.03 9.74 1.32
C GLU A 125 21.16 9.09 0.22
N ASP A 126 21.74 8.11 -0.50
CA ASP A 126 20.99 7.30 -1.47
C ASP A 126 20.26 6.16 -0.73
N PHE A 127 19.05 6.45 -0.27
CA PHE A 127 18.25 5.54 0.55
C PHE A 127 17.05 4.93 -0.20
N VAL A 128 16.81 5.34 -1.44
CA VAL A 128 15.63 4.93 -2.24
C VAL A 128 16.00 4.64 -3.68
N GLN A 129 15.64 3.45 -4.14
CA GLN A 129 15.56 3.12 -5.55
C GLN A 129 14.11 3.20 -6.02
N LEU A 130 13.82 4.12 -6.92
CA LEU A 130 12.48 4.26 -7.48
C LEU A 130 12.19 3.12 -8.45
N LYS A 131 10.95 2.64 -8.42
CA LYS A 131 10.40 1.67 -9.36
C LYS A 131 9.07 2.15 -9.90
N SER A 132 8.75 1.76 -11.12
CA SER A 132 7.41 1.89 -11.67
C SER A 132 6.60 0.67 -11.28
N THR A 133 5.39 0.87 -10.78
CA THR A 133 4.43 -0.20 -10.50
C THR A 133 3.20 -0.02 -11.38
N PHE A 134 2.50 -1.10 -11.66
CA PHE A 134 1.34 -1.10 -12.55
C PHE A 134 0.11 -1.58 -11.80
N ALA A 135 -1.04 -1.03 -12.15
CA ALA A 135 -2.32 -1.49 -11.65
C ALA A 135 -3.36 -1.50 -12.77
N VAL A 136 -4.13 -2.58 -12.82
CA VAL A 136 -5.25 -2.76 -13.75
C VAL A 136 -6.52 -2.94 -12.93
N VAL A 137 -7.59 -2.26 -13.34
CA VAL A 137 -8.92 -2.38 -12.73
C VAL A 137 -9.88 -2.88 -13.81
N SER A 138 -10.62 -3.94 -13.50
CA SER A 138 -11.61 -4.50 -14.44
C SER A 138 -12.87 -3.62 -14.54
N GLU A 139 -13.69 -3.91 -15.55
CA GLU A 139 -15.08 -3.50 -15.53
C GLU A 139 -15.83 -4.13 -14.34
N ILE A 140 -16.99 -3.55 -13.99
CA ILE A 140 -17.84 -4.07 -12.93
C ILE A 140 -18.41 -5.43 -13.37
N ASP A 141 -18.19 -6.46 -12.56
CA ASP A 141 -18.76 -7.79 -12.74
C ASP A 141 -18.85 -8.51 -11.39
N GLU A 142 -19.90 -8.20 -10.64
CA GLU A 142 -20.09 -8.75 -9.29
C GLU A 142 -20.05 -10.29 -9.26
N LYS A 143 -20.63 -10.95 -10.27
CA LYS A 143 -20.66 -12.42 -10.34
C LYS A 143 -19.25 -13.03 -10.50
N LYS A 144 -18.41 -12.39 -11.31
CA LYS A 144 -17.04 -12.89 -11.52
C LYS A 144 -16.14 -12.65 -10.32
N VAL A 145 -16.36 -11.57 -9.58
CA VAL A 145 -15.52 -11.24 -8.40
C VAL A 145 -16.02 -11.90 -7.11
N GLU A 146 -17.25 -12.41 -7.08
CA GLU A 146 -17.88 -13.04 -5.90
C GLU A 146 -16.99 -14.13 -5.27
N LYS A 147 -16.37 -14.97 -6.10
CA LYS A 147 -15.49 -16.06 -5.65
C LYS A 147 -14.23 -15.59 -4.89
N PHE A 148 -13.79 -14.35 -5.11
CA PHE A 148 -12.67 -13.78 -4.40
C PHE A 148 -13.10 -13.18 -3.05
N GLY A 149 -14.41 -12.94 -2.89
CA GLY A 149 -14.99 -12.46 -1.65
C GLY A 149 -14.30 -11.19 -1.14
N ASN A 150 -14.16 -11.12 0.16
CA ASN A 150 -13.53 -10.03 0.86
C ASN A 150 -12.05 -10.33 1.20
N THR A 151 -11.34 -10.94 0.26
CA THR A 151 -9.97 -11.42 0.43
C THR A 151 -8.98 -10.55 -0.34
N LEU A 152 -7.86 -10.25 0.30
CA LEU A 152 -6.68 -9.65 -0.31
C LEU A 152 -5.74 -10.77 -0.72
N PHE A 153 -5.12 -10.67 -1.89
CA PHE A 153 -4.22 -11.71 -2.41
C PHE A 153 -2.88 -11.09 -2.75
N TRP A 154 -1.81 -11.81 -2.46
CA TRP A 154 -0.49 -11.57 -3.00
C TRP A 154 0.30 -12.87 -3.07
N ASN A 155 1.29 -12.87 -3.92
CA ASN A 155 2.09 -14.04 -4.22
C ASN A 155 3.56 -13.86 -3.83
N THR A 156 4.34 -14.94 -3.97
CA THR A 156 5.78 -14.93 -3.67
C THR A 156 6.67 -14.58 -4.86
N ASP A 157 6.12 -14.11 -5.98
CA ASP A 157 6.95 -13.67 -7.09
C ASP A 157 7.74 -12.41 -6.73
N ASP A 158 8.82 -12.20 -7.44
CA ASP A 158 9.61 -10.99 -7.41
C ASP A 158 9.86 -10.55 -8.88
N PRO A 159 9.25 -9.46 -9.31
CA PRO A 159 8.29 -8.62 -8.59
C PRO A 159 6.95 -9.32 -8.29
N TYR A 160 6.39 -9.06 -7.13
CA TYR A 160 5.14 -9.69 -6.68
C TYR A 160 3.91 -9.12 -7.39
N ILE A 161 2.84 -9.91 -7.39
CA ILE A 161 1.51 -9.49 -7.84
C ILE A 161 0.56 -9.49 -6.65
N TYR A 162 -0.25 -8.47 -6.54
CA TYR A 162 -1.35 -8.40 -5.59
C TYR A 162 -2.70 -8.25 -6.30
N MET A 163 -3.76 -8.69 -5.63
CA MET A 163 -5.12 -8.63 -6.17
C MET A 163 -6.12 -8.40 -5.04
N ARG A 164 -7.16 -7.63 -5.32
CA ARG A 164 -8.31 -7.46 -4.44
C ARG A 164 -9.57 -7.12 -5.23
N THR A 165 -10.72 -7.30 -4.60
CA THR A 165 -11.98 -6.75 -5.09
C THR A 165 -12.18 -5.33 -4.55
N THR A 166 -12.89 -4.50 -5.29
CA THR A 166 -13.40 -3.20 -4.85
C THR A 166 -14.83 -3.33 -4.36
N ASP A 167 -15.31 -2.34 -3.61
CA ASP A 167 -16.66 -2.37 -3.04
C ASP A 167 -17.76 -2.23 -4.11
N ASP A 168 -17.39 -1.74 -5.31
CA ASP A 168 -18.26 -1.61 -6.48
C ASP A 168 -18.19 -2.80 -7.45
N GLY A 169 -17.61 -3.94 -7.03
CA GLY A 169 -17.62 -5.18 -7.81
C GLY A 169 -16.61 -5.26 -8.94
N ARG A 170 -15.47 -4.59 -8.82
CA ARG A 170 -14.33 -4.69 -9.76
C ARG A 170 -13.23 -5.56 -9.18
N LEU A 171 -12.37 -6.07 -10.06
CA LEU A 171 -11.11 -6.70 -9.70
C LEU A 171 -9.98 -5.70 -9.94
N LEU A 172 -9.17 -5.46 -8.92
CA LEU A 172 -7.94 -4.70 -9.02
C LEU A 172 -6.77 -5.65 -8.89
N ILE A 173 -5.85 -5.61 -9.86
CA ILE A 173 -4.61 -6.38 -9.88
C ILE A 173 -3.47 -5.37 -10.06
N GLY A 174 -2.43 -5.50 -9.25
CA GLY A 174 -1.26 -4.63 -9.36
C GLY A 174 0.03 -5.36 -9.00
N GLY A 175 1.14 -4.67 -9.22
CA GLY A 175 2.51 -5.19 -9.05
C GLY A 175 3.27 -5.20 -10.36
N GLY A 176 4.21 -6.15 -10.50
CA GLY A 176 5.06 -6.23 -11.68
C GLY A 176 6.03 -5.06 -11.79
N ASP A 177 6.63 -4.68 -10.67
CA ASP A 177 7.51 -3.53 -10.55
C ASP A 177 8.69 -3.62 -11.51
N GLU A 178 8.98 -2.53 -12.22
CA GLU A 178 10.13 -2.37 -13.11
C GLU A 178 11.01 -1.21 -12.63
N ASP A 179 12.26 -1.19 -13.07
CA ASP A 179 13.14 -0.07 -12.79
C ASP A 179 12.55 1.22 -13.40
N PHE A 180 12.53 2.26 -12.58
CA PHE A 180 12.03 3.56 -13.01
C PHE A 180 12.87 4.08 -14.19
N ARG A 181 12.19 4.49 -15.24
CA ARG A 181 12.78 5.14 -16.43
C ARG A 181 12.17 6.54 -16.53
N ASP A 182 13.04 7.55 -16.55
CA ASP A 182 12.66 8.93 -16.85
C ASP A 182 12.20 9.08 -18.32
#